data_e7f029ad2ecbe4af5ca4b276a35caef4
#
_entry.id   e7f029ad2ecbe4af5ca4b276a35caef4
#
_cell.length_a   1.000
_cell.length_b   1.000
_cell.length_c   1.000
_cell.angle_alpha   90.00
_cell.angle_beta   90.00
_cell.angle_gamma   90.00
#
_symmetry.space_group_name_H-M   'P 1'
#
loop_
_entity.id
_entity.type
_entity.pdbx_description
1 polymer ?
#
loop_
_entity_poly.entity_id
_entity_poly.type
_entity_poly.pdbx_seq_one_letter_code
_entity_poly.pdbx_strand_id
1 'polypeptide(L)'
;QLDAGSFDLESSEGLTHAVFDILRNARVLRPNVDPNLVVCWGGHSISRGEYDYTKLVGYQLGLRELDICTGCGPGAMKGPMKGATIGHAKQRRRKNRYIGITEPGIIAAESPNPIVNNLIIMPDIEKRLEAFVRSAHAIIVFPGGVGTAEEILYLLGILLHPRNVGIPFPLIFSGPRESAAYFEQIDRF
;
A
#
# COMPACT_ATOMS: atom_id res chain seq x y z
N GLN A 1 -15.85 14.36 -6.12
CA GLN A 1 -15.37 15.41 -7.03
C GLN A 1 -14.58 16.39 -6.20
N LEU A 2 -13.27 16.54 -6.49
CA LEU A 2 -12.50 17.66 -5.99
C LEU A 2 -13.08 18.91 -6.66
N ASP A 3 -13.39 19.92 -5.86
CA ASP A 3 -13.71 21.23 -6.39
C ASP A 3 -12.41 21.82 -6.94
N ALA A 4 -12.21 21.71 -8.26
CA ALA A 4 -10.98 22.11 -8.94
C ALA A 4 -10.62 23.60 -8.75
N GLY A 5 -11.52 24.40 -8.16
CA GLY A 5 -11.27 25.79 -7.79
C GLY A 5 -10.67 26.02 -6.41
N SER A 6 -10.51 24.94 -5.58
CA SER A 6 -10.09 25.10 -4.18
C SER A 6 -8.59 24.92 -3.93
N PHE A 7 -7.82 24.44 -4.94
CA PHE A 7 -6.39 24.17 -4.81
C PHE A 7 -5.57 24.80 -5.94
N ASP A 8 -4.44 25.37 -5.59
CA ASP A 8 -3.41 25.75 -6.55
C ASP A 8 -2.62 24.50 -6.97
N LEU A 9 -3.08 23.84 -8.05
CA LEU A 9 -2.47 22.61 -8.56
C LEU A 9 -1.10 22.84 -9.25
N GLU A 10 -0.65 24.08 -9.40
CA GLU A 10 0.68 24.40 -9.91
C GLU A 10 1.73 24.46 -8.79
N SER A 11 1.29 24.53 -7.53
CA SER A 11 2.17 24.52 -6.37
C SER A 11 2.27 23.12 -5.72
N SER A 12 3.46 22.80 -5.19
CA SER A 12 3.69 21.56 -4.45
C SER A 12 2.81 21.45 -3.21
N GLU A 13 2.51 22.58 -2.55
CA GLU A 13 1.64 22.63 -1.40
C GLU A 13 0.18 22.35 -1.77
N GLY A 14 -0.31 22.95 -2.85
CA GLY A 14 -1.67 22.73 -3.36
C GLY A 14 -1.89 21.30 -3.83
N LEU A 15 -0.89 20.69 -4.50
CA LEU A 15 -0.93 19.27 -4.88
C LEU A 15 -0.98 18.37 -3.63
N THR A 16 -0.19 18.67 -2.61
CA THR A 16 -0.20 17.92 -1.34
C THR A 16 -1.58 18.01 -0.67
N HIS A 17 -2.18 19.18 -0.61
CA HIS A 17 -3.53 19.37 -0.06
C HIS A 17 -4.57 18.56 -0.85
N ALA A 18 -4.50 18.56 -2.18
CA ALA A 18 -5.39 17.78 -3.02
C ALA A 18 -5.29 16.28 -2.74
N VAL A 19 -4.07 15.72 -2.59
CA VAL A 19 -3.87 14.31 -2.20
C VAL A 19 -4.51 14.01 -0.84
N PHE A 20 -4.31 14.87 0.15
CA PHE A 20 -4.92 14.68 1.47
C PHE A 20 -6.44 14.73 1.42
N ASP A 21 -7.03 15.60 0.61
CA ASP A 21 -8.47 15.68 0.45
C ASP A 21 -9.06 14.45 -0.23
N ILE A 22 -8.39 13.93 -1.25
CA ILE A 22 -8.78 12.64 -1.86
C ILE A 22 -8.80 11.54 -0.79
N LEU A 23 -7.74 11.43 0.02
CA LEU A 23 -7.62 10.39 1.04
C LEU A 23 -8.66 10.56 2.17
N ARG A 24 -8.98 11.80 2.57
CA ARG A 24 -10.02 12.07 3.58
C ARG A 24 -11.41 11.78 3.03
N ASN A 25 -11.72 12.24 1.82
CA ASN A 25 -13.02 12.00 1.18
C ASN A 25 -13.26 10.51 0.93
N ALA A 26 -12.21 9.76 0.60
CA ALA A 26 -12.24 8.31 0.51
C ALA A 26 -12.27 7.61 1.89
N ARG A 27 -12.23 8.37 2.99
CA ARG A 27 -12.16 7.85 4.36
C ARG A 27 -10.99 6.91 4.64
N VAL A 28 -9.89 7.06 3.92
CA VAL A 28 -8.63 6.37 4.21
C VAL A 28 -8.02 6.95 5.46
N LEU A 29 -7.86 8.27 5.50
CA LEU A 29 -7.49 9.01 6.69
C LEU A 29 -8.73 9.31 7.51
N ARG A 30 -8.72 8.91 8.77
CA ARG A 30 -9.82 9.09 9.71
C ARG A 30 -9.33 9.82 10.96
N PRO A 31 -9.97 10.89 11.38
CA PRO A 31 -9.61 11.56 12.62
C PRO A 31 -9.96 10.65 13.82
N ASN A 32 -9.16 10.72 14.87
CA ASN A 32 -9.40 10.04 16.15
C ASN A 32 -9.54 8.50 16.05
N VAL A 33 -8.84 7.89 15.11
CA VAL A 33 -8.74 6.42 14.96
C VAL A 33 -7.29 6.02 15.13
N ASP A 34 -7.04 4.99 15.91
CA ASP A 34 -5.70 4.44 16.08
C ASP A 34 -5.10 3.99 14.73
N PRO A 35 -3.80 4.22 14.54
CA PRO A 35 -3.08 3.77 13.35
C PRO A 35 -3.20 2.26 13.15
N ASN A 36 -3.83 1.83 12.07
CA ASN A 36 -4.08 0.41 11.81
C ASN A 36 -3.97 -0.01 10.34
N LEU A 37 -3.45 0.87 9.46
CA LEU A 37 -3.35 0.60 8.03
C LEU A 37 -1.95 0.11 7.65
N VAL A 38 -1.86 -1.11 7.14
CA VAL A 38 -0.63 -1.68 6.60
C VAL A 38 -0.70 -1.67 5.08
N VAL A 39 0.27 -1.00 4.45
CA VAL A 39 0.47 -1.05 3.00
C VAL A 39 1.32 -2.26 2.65
N CYS A 40 0.90 -3.03 1.64
CA CYS A 40 1.63 -4.18 1.14
C CYS A 40 1.98 -3.95 -0.34
N TRP A 41 3.27 -3.90 -0.64
CA TRP A 41 3.83 -3.81 -1.99
C TRP A 41 4.42 -5.15 -2.42
N GLY A 42 4.53 -5.37 -3.74
CA GLY A 42 5.13 -6.57 -4.29
C GLY A 42 4.63 -6.92 -5.68
N GLY A 43 5.22 -7.95 -6.27
CA GLY A 43 4.97 -8.34 -7.65
C GLY A 43 3.55 -8.84 -7.94
N HIS A 44 3.05 -8.51 -9.13
CA HIS A 44 1.78 -9.05 -9.64
C HIS A 44 1.93 -10.49 -10.12
N SER A 45 3.10 -10.85 -10.64
CA SER A 45 3.42 -12.19 -11.14
C SER A 45 4.46 -12.85 -10.22
N ILE A 46 4.00 -13.62 -9.28
CA ILE A 46 4.81 -14.30 -8.26
C ILE A 46 4.53 -15.80 -8.25
N SER A 47 5.44 -16.58 -7.69
CA SER A 47 5.29 -18.02 -7.52
C SER A 47 4.14 -18.37 -6.57
N ARG A 48 3.70 -19.61 -6.61
CA ARG A 48 2.68 -20.12 -5.67
C ARG A 48 3.15 -20.04 -4.23
N GLY A 49 4.42 -20.34 -3.97
CA GLY A 49 5.01 -20.27 -2.63
C GLY A 49 5.02 -18.85 -2.08
N GLU A 50 5.42 -17.88 -2.89
CA GLU A 50 5.39 -16.47 -2.53
C GLU A 50 3.95 -15.99 -2.28
N TYR A 51 2.99 -16.38 -3.12
CA TYR A 51 1.58 -16.05 -2.89
C TYR A 51 1.05 -16.60 -1.57
N ASP A 52 1.31 -17.87 -1.27
CA ASP A 52 0.85 -18.49 -0.03
C ASP A 52 1.52 -17.86 1.20
N TYR A 53 2.78 -17.43 1.08
CA TYR A 53 3.48 -16.66 2.09
C TYR A 53 2.82 -15.28 2.34
N THR A 54 2.57 -14.50 1.28
CA THR A 54 1.93 -13.19 1.40
C THR A 54 0.53 -13.31 2.01
N LYS A 55 -0.19 -14.39 1.68
CA LYS A 55 -1.48 -14.71 2.27
C LYS A 55 -1.38 -15.05 3.75
N LEU A 56 -0.33 -15.78 4.17
CA LEU A 56 -0.07 -16.06 5.59
C LEU A 56 0.22 -14.78 6.37
N VAL A 57 1.05 -13.89 5.82
CA VAL A 57 1.31 -12.57 6.43
C VAL A 57 0.00 -11.79 6.59
N GLY A 58 -0.80 -11.70 5.52
CA GLY A 58 -2.09 -11.04 5.56
C GLY A 58 -3.04 -11.63 6.61
N TYR A 59 -3.05 -12.96 6.76
CA TYR A 59 -3.82 -13.63 7.80
C TYR A 59 -3.39 -13.18 9.21
N GLN A 60 -2.08 -13.08 9.46
CA GLN A 60 -1.55 -12.62 10.74
C GLN A 60 -1.89 -11.15 11.02
N LEU A 61 -1.88 -10.30 9.98
CA LEU A 61 -2.33 -8.90 10.08
C LEU A 61 -3.83 -8.83 10.40
N GLY A 62 -4.65 -9.63 9.71
CA GLY A 62 -6.09 -9.72 9.94
C GLY A 62 -6.46 -10.21 11.35
N LEU A 63 -5.70 -11.17 11.92
CA LEU A 63 -5.86 -11.58 13.32
C LEU A 63 -5.59 -10.45 14.32
N ARG A 64 -4.79 -9.45 13.93
CA ARG A 64 -4.49 -8.24 14.71
C ARG A 64 -5.39 -7.06 14.36
N GLU A 65 -6.44 -7.33 13.59
CA GLU A 65 -7.45 -6.34 13.17
C GLU A 65 -6.89 -5.18 12.34
N LEU A 66 -5.74 -5.37 11.68
CA LEU A 66 -5.13 -4.37 10.84
C LEU A 66 -5.81 -4.32 9.46
N ASP A 67 -6.09 -3.14 8.98
CA ASP A 67 -6.58 -2.89 7.63
C ASP A 67 -5.44 -3.04 6.61
N ILE A 68 -5.77 -3.48 5.39
CA ILE A 68 -4.78 -3.73 4.33
C ILE A 68 -4.98 -2.77 3.17
N CYS A 69 -3.88 -2.18 2.72
CA CYS A 69 -3.83 -1.36 1.52
C CYS A 69 -2.83 -1.93 0.51
N THR A 70 -3.18 -1.95 -0.77
CA THR A 70 -2.31 -2.43 -1.86
C THR A 70 -2.58 -1.68 -3.16
N GLY A 71 -1.76 -1.96 -4.20
CA GLY A 71 -1.94 -1.45 -5.56
C GLY A 71 -3.06 -2.11 -6.38
N CYS A 72 -3.94 -2.88 -5.77
CA CYS A 72 -5.13 -3.53 -6.36
C CYS A 72 -4.87 -4.78 -7.21
N GLY A 73 -3.67 -5.03 -7.68
CA GLY A 73 -3.36 -6.12 -8.61
C GLY A 73 -3.44 -7.53 -8.00
N PRO A 74 -3.11 -8.54 -8.78
CA PRO A 74 -2.97 -9.92 -8.33
C PRO A 74 -1.70 -10.16 -7.51
N GLY A 75 -1.29 -11.39 -7.35
CA GLY A 75 -0.02 -11.78 -6.73
C GLY A 75 0.13 -11.29 -5.31
N ALA A 76 1.26 -10.62 -5.02
CA ALA A 76 1.62 -10.10 -3.72
C ALA A 76 0.68 -8.99 -3.20
N MET A 77 -0.12 -8.39 -4.06
CA MET A 77 -1.13 -7.41 -3.66
C MET A 77 -2.44 -8.08 -3.23
N LYS A 78 -2.84 -9.16 -3.90
CA LYS A 78 -4.06 -9.92 -3.56
C LYS A 78 -3.88 -10.85 -2.37
N GLY A 79 -2.69 -11.45 -2.23
CA GLY A 79 -2.39 -12.42 -1.17
C GLY A 79 -2.69 -11.90 0.24
N PRO A 80 -2.13 -10.74 0.65
CA PRO A 80 -2.36 -10.18 1.97
C PRO A 80 -3.84 -9.88 2.24
N MET A 81 -4.56 -9.31 1.27
CA MET A 81 -6.00 -9.07 1.40
C MET A 81 -6.77 -10.37 1.60
N LYS A 82 -6.43 -11.43 0.82
CA LYS A 82 -7.08 -12.74 0.96
C LYS A 82 -6.80 -13.37 2.33
N GLY A 83 -5.59 -13.25 2.83
CA GLY A 83 -5.24 -13.71 4.19
C GLY A 83 -6.00 -12.93 5.26
N ALA A 84 -6.00 -11.61 5.15
CA ALA A 84 -6.67 -10.73 6.10
C ALA A 84 -8.18 -10.97 6.18
N THR A 85 -8.86 -11.29 5.06
CA THR A 85 -10.30 -11.65 5.11
C THR A 85 -10.56 -12.83 6.04
N ILE A 86 -9.66 -13.82 6.05
CA ILE A 86 -9.78 -15.01 6.92
C ILE A 86 -9.48 -14.63 8.38
N GLY A 87 -8.43 -13.84 8.62
CA GLY A 87 -8.05 -13.36 9.95
C GLY A 87 -9.15 -12.52 10.59
N HIS A 88 -9.68 -11.57 9.88
CA HIS A 88 -10.78 -10.72 10.32
C HIS A 88 -12.05 -11.54 10.62
N ALA A 89 -12.37 -12.51 9.76
CA ALA A 89 -13.53 -13.38 10.00
C ALA A 89 -13.38 -14.17 11.31
N LYS A 90 -12.17 -14.66 11.64
CA LYS A 90 -11.89 -15.32 12.92
C LYS A 90 -12.04 -14.40 14.12
N GLN A 91 -11.68 -13.11 13.96
CA GLN A 91 -11.89 -12.08 14.98
C GLN A 91 -13.33 -11.54 15.02
N ARG A 92 -14.25 -12.10 14.20
CA ARG A 92 -15.63 -11.63 14.07
C ARG A 92 -15.74 -10.14 13.72
N ARG A 93 -14.71 -9.58 13.10
CA ARG A 93 -14.68 -8.18 12.70
C ARG A 93 -15.45 -8.00 11.40
N ARG A 94 -16.42 -7.06 11.37
CA ARG A 94 -17.32 -6.84 10.21
C ARG A 94 -17.01 -5.56 9.42
N LYS A 95 -16.22 -4.64 9.97
CA LYS A 95 -15.91 -3.33 9.37
C LYS A 95 -14.43 -3.25 9.00
N ASN A 96 -13.98 -4.17 8.15
CA ASN A 96 -12.59 -4.22 7.69
C ASN A 96 -12.45 -3.47 6.38
N ARG A 97 -11.28 -2.86 6.17
CA ARG A 97 -10.94 -2.16 4.95
C ARG A 97 -9.88 -2.94 4.18
N TYR A 98 -10.18 -3.15 2.91
CA TYR A 98 -9.26 -3.67 1.90
C TYR A 98 -9.13 -2.58 0.85
N ILE A 99 -8.17 -1.68 1.08
CA ILE A 99 -8.02 -0.44 0.33
C ILE A 99 -7.16 -0.72 -0.89
N GLY A 100 -7.65 -0.33 -2.04
CA GLY A 100 -6.90 -0.32 -3.28
C GLY A 100 -6.56 1.10 -3.69
N ILE A 101 -5.28 1.41 -3.92
CA ILE A 101 -4.85 2.68 -4.49
C ILE A 101 -4.25 2.42 -5.87
N THR A 102 -4.87 2.98 -6.88
CA THR A 102 -4.50 2.81 -8.29
C THR A 102 -4.43 4.16 -9.01
N GLU A 103 -4.14 4.14 -10.29
CA GLU A 103 -4.19 5.28 -11.19
C GLU A 103 -4.79 4.86 -12.54
N PRO A 104 -5.18 5.82 -13.44
CA PRO A 104 -5.93 5.49 -14.65
C PRO A 104 -5.24 4.52 -15.61
N GLY A 105 -3.91 4.59 -15.76
CA GLY A 105 -3.18 3.69 -16.66
C GLY A 105 -3.19 2.25 -16.18
N ILE A 106 -2.99 2.05 -14.87
CA ILE A 106 -2.99 0.72 -14.26
C ILE A 106 -4.39 0.11 -14.31
N ILE A 107 -5.43 0.86 -13.92
CA ILE A 107 -6.80 0.32 -13.89
C ILE A 107 -7.36 0.02 -15.28
N ALA A 108 -6.89 0.74 -16.31
CA ALA A 108 -7.23 0.45 -17.69
C ALA A 108 -6.62 -0.85 -18.20
N ALA A 109 -5.42 -1.20 -17.69
CA ALA A 109 -4.72 -2.42 -18.06
C ALA A 109 -5.19 -3.65 -17.27
N GLU A 110 -5.55 -3.48 -16.01
CA GLU A 110 -5.89 -4.59 -15.12
C GLU A 110 -6.98 -4.19 -14.13
N SER A 111 -8.05 -4.97 -14.08
CA SER A 111 -9.14 -4.76 -13.11
C SER A 111 -8.67 -5.00 -11.68
N PRO A 112 -9.15 -4.21 -10.70
CA PRO A 112 -8.86 -4.43 -9.30
C PRO A 112 -9.28 -5.84 -8.85
N ASN A 113 -8.50 -6.44 -7.95
CA ASN A 113 -8.87 -7.72 -7.38
C ASN A 113 -10.19 -7.61 -6.58
N PRO A 114 -11.06 -8.64 -6.61
CA PRO A 114 -12.43 -8.57 -6.08
C PRO A 114 -12.53 -8.46 -4.55
N ILE A 115 -11.41 -8.45 -3.82
CA ILE A 115 -11.40 -8.29 -2.37
C ILE A 115 -11.41 -6.81 -1.98
N VAL A 116 -10.94 -5.93 -2.88
CA VAL A 116 -10.95 -4.48 -2.65
C VAL A 116 -12.38 -4.01 -2.39
N ASN A 117 -12.59 -3.39 -1.25
CA ASN A 117 -13.87 -2.82 -0.86
C ASN A 117 -13.85 -1.28 -0.72
N ASN A 118 -12.67 -0.69 -0.88
CA ASN A 118 -12.49 0.76 -0.97
C ASN A 118 -11.41 1.05 -2.03
N LEU A 119 -11.85 1.50 -3.21
CA LEU A 119 -10.98 1.81 -4.34
C LEU A 119 -10.76 3.31 -4.46
N ILE A 120 -9.49 3.69 -4.59
CA ILE A 120 -9.06 5.08 -4.76
C ILE A 120 -8.27 5.17 -6.06
N ILE A 121 -8.67 6.08 -6.93
CA ILE A 121 -7.98 6.35 -8.19
C ILE A 121 -7.28 7.70 -8.05
N MET A 122 -5.96 7.67 -8.03
CA MET A 122 -5.12 8.86 -8.00
C MET A 122 -4.91 9.38 -9.44
N PRO A 123 -4.60 10.66 -9.63
CA PRO A 123 -4.48 11.24 -10.97
C PRO A 123 -3.36 10.62 -11.81
N ASP A 124 -2.26 10.25 -11.18
CA ASP A 124 -1.04 9.76 -11.80
C ASP A 124 -0.24 8.85 -10.84
N ILE A 125 0.87 8.30 -11.34
CA ILE A 125 1.73 7.39 -10.58
C ILE A 125 2.42 8.07 -9.39
N GLU A 126 2.82 9.33 -9.51
CA GLU A 126 3.49 10.06 -8.42
C GLU A 126 2.52 10.28 -7.25
N LYS A 127 1.30 10.71 -7.54
CA LYS A 127 0.27 10.91 -6.52
C LYS A 127 -0.19 9.59 -5.91
N ARG A 128 -0.14 8.50 -6.68
CA ARG A 128 -0.38 7.15 -6.17
C ARG A 128 0.69 6.75 -5.15
N LEU A 129 1.97 6.93 -5.47
CA LEU A 129 3.09 6.65 -4.54
C LEU A 129 2.98 7.52 -3.28
N GLU A 130 2.72 8.81 -3.45
CA GLU A 130 2.50 9.74 -2.35
C GLU A 130 1.34 9.31 -1.45
N ALA A 131 0.22 8.88 -2.03
CA ALA A 131 -0.96 8.41 -1.28
C ALA A 131 -0.66 7.17 -0.44
N PHE A 132 0.12 6.22 -0.94
CA PHE A 132 0.57 5.07 -0.15
C PHE A 132 1.35 5.50 1.09
N VAL A 133 2.38 6.33 0.91
CA VAL A 133 3.25 6.76 2.01
C VAL A 133 2.49 7.58 3.04
N ARG A 134 1.60 8.48 2.59
CA ARG A 134 0.81 9.33 3.49
C ARG A 134 -0.28 8.58 4.26
N SER A 135 -0.75 7.45 3.74
CA SER A 135 -1.78 6.64 4.40
C SER A 135 -1.22 5.52 5.26
N ALA A 136 0.01 5.10 5.00
CA ALA A 136 0.63 3.96 5.67
C ALA A 136 1.00 4.26 7.12
N HIS A 137 0.72 3.30 8.01
CA HIS A 137 1.29 3.24 9.36
C HIS A 137 2.42 2.22 9.45
N ALA A 138 2.50 1.32 8.49
CA ALA A 138 3.62 0.44 8.20
C ALA A 138 3.58 0.04 6.74
N ILE A 139 4.72 -0.25 6.15
CA ILE A 139 4.83 -0.81 4.81
C ILE A 139 5.55 -2.16 4.87
N ILE A 140 4.93 -3.16 4.25
CA ILE A 140 5.53 -4.47 4.04
C ILE A 140 5.80 -4.65 2.55
N VAL A 141 7.05 -4.92 2.20
CA VAL A 141 7.49 -5.15 0.83
C VAL A 141 7.78 -6.63 0.62
N PHE A 142 7.07 -7.23 -0.30
CA PHE A 142 7.31 -8.58 -0.80
C PHE A 142 8.16 -8.53 -2.08
N PRO A 143 8.76 -9.64 -2.50
CA PRO A 143 9.47 -9.72 -3.77
C PRO A 143 8.60 -9.24 -4.93
N GLY A 144 9.21 -8.50 -5.85
CA GLY A 144 8.50 -7.94 -7.00
C GLY A 144 9.42 -7.50 -8.13
N GLY A 145 8.87 -6.88 -9.14
CA GLY A 145 9.59 -6.37 -10.30
C GLY A 145 9.91 -4.88 -10.20
N VAL A 146 10.01 -4.25 -11.37
CA VAL A 146 10.39 -2.84 -11.52
C VAL A 146 9.46 -1.89 -10.75
N GLY A 147 8.14 -2.09 -10.80
CA GLY A 147 7.20 -1.25 -10.05
C GLY A 147 7.39 -1.32 -8.54
N THR A 148 7.76 -2.50 -8.01
CA THR A 148 8.09 -2.64 -6.58
C THR A 148 9.42 -1.95 -6.25
N ALA A 149 10.40 -2.00 -7.14
CA ALA A 149 11.65 -1.26 -6.98
C ALA A 149 11.41 0.26 -6.98
N GLU A 150 10.55 0.76 -7.85
CA GLU A 150 10.13 2.17 -7.89
C GLU A 150 9.49 2.60 -6.56
N GLU A 151 8.56 1.80 -6.03
CA GLU A 151 7.92 2.02 -4.73
C GLU A 151 8.96 2.08 -3.58
N ILE A 152 9.92 1.16 -3.57
CA ILE A 152 11.02 1.12 -2.58
C ILE A 152 11.88 2.38 -2.67
N LEU A 153 12.35 2.73 -3.87
CA LEU A 153 13.25 3.89 -4.07
C LEU A 153 12.57 5.20 -3.71
N TYR A 154 11.30 5.36 -4.08
CA TYR A 154 10.50 6.53 -3.70
C TYR A 154 10.43 6.67 -2.17
N LEU A 155 10.12 5.59 -1.46
CA LEU A 155 10.03 5.60 0.00
C LEU A 155 11.38 5.86 0.66
N LEU A 156 12.46 5.21 0.19
CA LEU A 156 13.80 5.44 0.72
C LEU A 156 14.24 6.90 0.54
N GLY A 157 13.93 7.52 -0.60
CA GLY A 157 14.18 8.94 -0.83
C GLY A 157 13.49 9.84 0.21
N ILE A 158 12.28 9.46 0.64
CA ILE A 158 11.55 10.17 1.70
C ILE A 158 12.18 9.91 3.08
N LEU A 159 12.46 8.66 3.43
CA LEU A 159 12.96 8.28 4.76
C LEU A 159 14.38 8.83 5.01
N LEU A 160 15.21 8.88 3.97
CA LEU A 160 16.59 9.40 4.05
C LEU A 160 16.65 10.93 4.01
N HIS A 161 15.55 11.61 3.72
CA HIS A 161 15.53 13.06 3.69
C HIS A 161 15.86 13.64 5.08
N PRO A 162 16.74 14.65 5.21
CA PRO A 162 17.17 15.19 6.51
C PRO A 162 16.05 15.61 7.46
N ARG A 163 14.90 16.06 6.94
CA ARG A 163 13.73 16.43 7.74
C ARG A 163 12.99 15.25 8.35
N ASN A 164 13.25 14.04 7.85
CA ASN A 164 12.56 12.82 8.28
C ASN A 164 13.46 11.92 9.13
N VAL A 165 14.72 12.25 9.27
CA VAL A 165 15.66 11.53 10.15
C VAL A 165 15.11 11.53 11.57
N GLY A 166 14.97 10.34 12.15
CA GLY A 166 14.43 10.17 13.51
C GLY A 166 12.91 9.94 13.58
N ILE A 167 12.19 10.00 12.47
CA ILE A 167 10.77 9.59 12.44
C ILE A 167 10.73 8.06 12.37
N PRO A 168 10.21 7.37 13.39
CA PRO A 168 10.11 5.92 13.35
C PRO A 168 9.02 5.52 12.35
N PHE A 169 9.43 4.88 11.25
CA PHE A 169 8.50 4.36 10.25
C PHE A 169 8.79 2.88 10.00
N PRO A 170 7.85 1.97 10.29
CA PRO A 170 8.05 0.55 10.09
C PRO A 170 8.06 0.21 8.58
N LEU A 171 9.24 -0.06 8.02
CA LEU A 171 9.46 -0.62 6.69
C LEU A 171 10.01 -2.03 6.85
N ILE A 172 9.28 -3.03 6.33
CA ILE A 172 9.57 -4.44 6.53
C ILE A 172 9.71 -5.12 5.18
N PHE A 173 10.89 -5.64 4.86
CA PHE A 173 11.10 -6.54 3.73
C PHE A 173 10.79 -7.97 4.16
N SER A 174 9.93 -8.67 3.43
CA SER A 174 9.41 -9.97 3.86
C SER A 174 9.13 -10.90 2.69
N GLY A 175 9.58 -12.14 2.78
CA GLY A 175 9.38 -13.16 1.76
C GLY A 175 9.64 -14.56 2.29
N PRO A 176 9.29 -15.61 1.54
CA PRO A 176 9.70 -16.94 1.87
C PRO A 176 11.23 -17.07 1.75
N ARG A 177 11.80 -18.13 2.31
CA ARG A 177 13.25 -18.35 2.36
C ARG A 177 13.90 -18.33 0.98
N GLU A 178 13.17 -18.80 -0.02
CA GLU A 178 13.60 -18.86 -1.41
C GLU A 178 13.79 -17.48 -2.05
N SER A 179 13.17 -16.46 -1.48
CA SER A 179 13.28 -15.06 -1.95
C SER A 179 14.43 -14.28 -1.30
N ALA A 180 15.31 -14.93 -0.51
CA ALA A 180 16.40 -14.25 0.16
C ALA A 180 17.33 -13.50 -0.81
N ALA A 181 17.67 -14.11 -1.94
CA ALA A 181 18.53 -13.52 -2.96
C ALA A 181 17.96 -12.21 -3.55
N TYR A 182 16.63 -12.07 -3.61
CA TYR A 182 15.98 -10.83 -4.03
C TYR A 182 16.31 -9.68 -3.06
N PHE A 183 16.17 -9.92 -1.77
CA PHE A 183 16.42 -8.90 -0.75
C PHE A 183 17.91 -8.58 -0.61
N GLU A 184 18.81 -9.56 -0.79
CA GLU A 184 20.24 -9.34 -0.86
C GLU A 184 20.64 -8.40 -2.02
N GLN A 185 19.95 -8.48 -3.15
CA GLN A 185 20.16 -7.56 -4.28
C GLN A 185 19.69 -6.14 -3.94
N ILE A 186 18.53 -6.00 -3.30
CA ILE A 186 18.02 -4.70 -2.84
C ILE A 186 18.96 -4.07 -1.80
N ASP A 187 19.49 -4.86 -0.88
CA ASP A 187 20.41 -4.39 0.18
C ASP A 187 21.76 -3.89 -0.39
N ARG A 188 22.20 -4.47 -1.51
CA ARG A 188 23.45 -4.06 -2.19
C ARG A 188 23.29 -2.80 -3.04
N PHE A 189 22.09 -2.44 -3.42
CA PHE A 189 21.78 -1.27 -4.23
C PHE A 189 21.82 0.00 -3.38
#